data_2182eca34830c1bd41545ae8afda103a
#
_entry.id   2182eca34830c1bd41545ae8afda103a
#
_cell.length_a   1.000
_cell.length_b   1.000
_cell.length_c   1.000
_cell.angle_alpha   90.00
_cell.angle_beta   90.00
_cell.angle_gamma   90.00
#
_symmetry.space_group_name_H-M   'P 1'
#
loop_
_entity.id
_entity.type
_entity.pdbx_description
1 polymer ?
#
loop_
_entity_poly.entity_id
_entity_poly.type
_entity_poly.pdbx_seq_one_letter_code
_entity_poly.pdbx_strand_id
1 'polypeptide(L)'
;MKKLQDKVAVITGGTTGIGQAAARLFHEQGARVYITGRNEKTLAEAQKNLPADIVAIRSDASRLEDIDALAADIKDKAGRIDLLYINAGIAKFLPFESITPDIFDEMFNINFRGAYFTIQKLLPLMGKGSSIVLTTSIAADLGMATSSAYGATKAALSSLARTLSNELAPRGIRVNEVSPGPIETPIYGKLGMPQDQVEGFKGMMSDLVPVKRFGSAEEVAKAALFLASSDSSYLLGSKIRIDGGFALN
;
A
#
# COMPACT_ATOMS: atom_id res chain seq x y z
N MET A 1 22.83 8.28 8.80
CA MET A 1 22.88 6.80 8.72
C MET A 1 21.65 6.34 7.93
N LYS A 2 21.79 5.40 6.99
CA LYS A 2 20.66 4.88 6.20
C LYS A 2 19.78 4.01 7.08
N LYS A 3 18.46 4.25 7.09
CA LYS A 3 17.50 3.60 8.01
C LYS A 3 17.20 2.14 7.67
N LEU A 4 17.40 1.72 6.42
CA LEU A 4 17.12 0.38 5.91
C LEU A 4 18.37 -0.30 5.33
N GLN A 5 19.56 0.06 5.84
CA GLN A 5 20.82 -0.50 5.36
C GLN A 5 20.77 -2.04 5.39
N ASP A 6 21.08 -2.68 4.24
CA ASP A 6 21.12 -4.12 4.03
C ASP A 6 19.79 -4.88 4.28
N LYS A 7 18.67 -4.16 4.37
CA LYS A 7 17.33 -4.72 4.51
C LYS A 7 16.76 -5.14 3.16
N VAL A 8 15.98 -6.23 3.16
CA VAL A 8 15.22 -6.69 2.00
C VAL A 8 13.79 -6.20 2.14
N ALA A 9 13.34 -5.38 1.18
CA ALA A 9 12.00 -4.80 1.12
C ALA A 9 11.21 -5.37 -0.07
N VAL A 10 9.99 -5.84 0.18
CA VAL A 10 9.02 -6.22 -0.85
C VAL A 10 7.85 -5.25 -0.78
N ILE A 11 7.49 -4.63 -1.92
CA ILE A 11 6.45 -3.61 -2.03
C ILE A 11 5.42 -4.04 -3.07
N THR A 12 4.20 -4.33 -2.65
CA THR A 12 3.12 -4.63 -3.60
C THR A 12 2.56 -3.34 -4.22
N GLY A 13 2.25 -3.37 -5.53
CA GLY A 13 1.79 -2.17 -6.22
C GLY A 13 2.86 -1.07 -6.29
N GLY A 14 4.13 -1.46 -6.44
CA GLY A 14 5.29 -0.56 -6.45
C GLY A 14 5.54 0.15 -7.77
N THR A 15 4.68 -0.02 -8.78
CA THR A 15 4.92 0.53 -10.12
C THR A 15 4.48 1.98 -10.31
N THR A 16 3.61 2.50 -9.45
CA THR A 16 3.09 3.88 -9.55
C THR A 16 2.75 4.45 -8.16
N GLY A 17 2.57 5.78 -8.09
CA GLY A 17 2.04 6.47 -6.92
C GLY A 17 2.82 6.20 -5.63
N ILE A 18 2.10 5.94 -4.55
CA ILE A 18 2.67 5.73 -3.20
C ILE A 18 3.70 4.60 -3.19
N GLY A 19 3.38 3.46 -3.84
CA GLY A 19 4.29 2.32 -3.87
C GLY A 19 5.61 2.61 -4.59
N GLN A 20 5.56 3.38 -5.69
CA GLN A 20 6.76 3.78 -6.43
C GLN A 20 7.60 4.79 -5.64
N ALA A 21 6.96 5.76 -4.98
CA ALA A 21 7.65 6.70 -4.09
C ALA A 21 8.32 5.97 -2.91
N ALA A 22 7.63 4.99 -2.33
CA ALA A 22 8.19 4.15 -1.27
C ALA A 22 9.37 3.31 -1.78
N ALA A 23 9.27 2.74 -2.98
CA ALA A 23 10.35 1.94 -3.57
C ALA A 23 11.64 2.76 -3.73
N ARG A 24 11.52 3.97 -4.28
CA ARG A 24 12.64 4.92 -4.41
C ARG A 24 13.23 5.27 -3.05
N LEU A 25 12.40 5.70 -2.11
CA LEU A 25 12.83 6.13 -0.78
C LEU A 25 13.50 5.00 0.00
N PHE A 26 12.93 3.78 -0.03
CA PHE A 26 13.51 2.64 0.69
C PHE A 26 14.87 2.23 0.11
N HIS A 27 15.02 2.28 -1.21
CA HIS A 27 16.30 2.09 -1.89
C HIS A 27 17.32 3.15 -1.48
N GLU A 28 16.96 4.43 -1.48
CA GLU A 28 17.82 5.53 -1.01
C GLU A 28 18.27 5.34 0.44
N GLN A 29 17.43 4.69 1.25
CA GLN A 29 17.73 4.33 2.64
C GLN A 29 18.51 3.00 2.79
N GLY A 30 18.98 2.41 1.69
CA GLY A 30 19.89 1.27 1.68
C GLY A 30 19.22 -0.10 1.62
N ALA A 31 17.92 -0.16 1.36
CA ALA A 31 17.23 -1.43 1.16
C ALA A 31 17.48 -2.01 -0.23
N ARG A 32 17.57 -3.33 -0.31
CA ARG A 32 17.37 -4.08 -1.55
C ARG A 32 15.88 -4.21 -1.79
N VAL A 33 15.36 -3.60 -2.86
CA VAL A 33 13.93 -3.42 -3.08
C VAL A 33 13.43 -4.31 -4.20
N TYR A 34 12.33 -5.01 -3.92
CA TYR A 34 11.51 -5.74 -4.88
C TYR A 34 10.14 -5.07 -4.96
N ILE A 35 9.68 -4.77 -6.16
CA ILE A 35 8.34 -4.22 -6.39
C ILE A 35 7.49 -5.19 -7.18
N THR A 36 6.17 -5.17 -6.96
CA THR A 36 5.24 -5.95 -7.80
C THR A 36 4.23 -5.08 -8.51
N GLY A 37 3.71 -5.59 -9.62
CA GLY A 37 2.61 -5.01 -10.37
C GLY A 37 2.03 -6.02 -11.36
N ARG A 38 0.75 -5.86 -11.72
CA ARG A 38 0.07 -6.78 -12.66
C ARG A 38 0.22 -6.39 -14.13
N ASN A 39 0.45 -5.13 -14.40
CA ASN A 39 0.49 -4.59 -15.76
C ASN A 39 1.94 -4.44 -16.24
N GLU A 40 2.27 -5.14 -17.31
CA GLU A 40 3.63 -5.18 -17.89
C GLU A 40 4.12 -3.80 -18.36
N LYS A 41 3.22 -2.97 -18.90
CA LYS A 41 3.57 -1.62 -19.34
C LYS A 41 4.02 -0.75 -18.17
N THR A 42 3.24 -0.74 -17.07
CA THR A 42 3.63 0.04 -15.87
C THR A 42 4.86 -0.54 -15.17
N LEU A 43 5.08 -1.86 -15.24
CA LEU A 43 6.32 -2.49 -14.75
C LEU A 43 7.54 -2.00 -15.55
N ALA A 44 7.45 -2.03 -16.89
CA ALA A 44 8.53 -1.55 -17.77
C ALA A 44 8.80 -0.05 -17.58
N GLU A 45 7.76 0.76 -17.40
CA GLU A 45 7.89 2.19 -17.09
C GLU A 45 8.54 2.40 -15.71
N ALA A 46 8.15 1.64 -14.71
CA ALA A 46 8.75 1.71 -13.37
C ALA A 46 10.24 1.37 -13.41
N GLN A 47 10.64 0.32 -14.14
CA GLN A 47 12.05 -0.06 -14.30
C GLN A 47 12.90 1.03 -14.96
N LYS A 48 12.32 1.86 -15.85
CA LYS A 48 13.02 3.00 -16.45
C LYS A 48 13.17 4.19 -15.49
N ASN A 49 12.22 4.37 -14.58
CA ASN A 49 12.11 5.54 -13.70
C ASN A 49 12.68 5.33 -12.30
N LEU A 50 12.94 4.08 -11.92
CA LEU A 50 13.51 3.70 -10.63
C LEU A 50 14.99 3.32 -10.79
N PRO A 51 15.80 3.34 -9.71
CA PRO A 51 17.15 2.79 -9.72
C PRO A 51 17.22 1.38 -10.32
N ALA A 52 18.25 1.12 -11.12
CA ALA A 52 18.35 -0.10 -11.94
C ALA A 52 18.43 -1.41 -11.13
N ASP A 53 18.82 -1.33 -9.88
CA ASP A 53 18.93 -2.45 -8.94
C ASP A 53 17.63 -2.75 -8.16
N ILE A 54 16.58 -1.94 -8.36
CA ILE A 54 15.23 -2.30 -7.91
C ILE A 54 14.65 -3.36 -8.85
N VAL A 55 14.28 -4.50 -8.29
CA VAL A 55 13.77 -5.63 -9.07
C VAL A 55 12.26 -5.55 -9.19
N ALA A 56 11.75 -5.47 -10.42
CA ALA A 56 10.31 -5.51 -10.70
C ALA A 56 9.87 -6.94 -11.04
N ILE A 57 8.84 -7.42 -10.37
CA ILE A 57 8.27 -8.77 -10.53
C ILE A 57 6.80 -8.62 -10.95
N ARG A 58 6.42 -9.32 -12.04
CA ARG A 58 5.01 -9.38 -12.40
C ARG A 58 4.26 -10.26 -11.40
N SER A 59 3.25 -9.70 -10.75
CA SER A 59 2.38 -10.43 -9.83
C SER A 59 1.04 -9.70 -9.73
N ASP A 60 -0.06 -10.39 -9.99
CA ASP A 60 -1.43 -9.90 -9.78
C ASP A 60 -1.90 -10.33 -8.38
N ALA A 61 -2.10 -9.37 -7.50
CA ALA A 61 -2.55 -9.62 -6.14
C ALA A 61 -3.93 -10.31 -6.05
N SER A 62 -4.73 -10.29 -7.12
CA SER A 62 -6.01 -11.02 -7.15
C SER A 62 -5.85 -12.52 -7.41
N ARG A 63 -4.67 -13.00 -7.83
CA ARG A 63 -4.41 -14.38 -8.25
C ARG A 63 -3.48 -15.08 -7.26
N LEU A 64 -3.94 -16.16 -6.66
CA LEU A 64 -3.13 -16.91 -5.67
C LEU A 64 -1.89 -17.54 -6.31
N GLU A 65 -1.99 -17.99 -7.56
CA GLU A 65 -0.87 -18.56 -8.30
C GLU A 65 0.26 -17.54 -8.50
N ASP A 66 -0.09 -16.27 -8.78
CA ASP A 66 0.91 -15.19 -8.91
C ASP A 66 1.55 -14.87 -7.55
N ILE A 67 0.79 -14.96 -6.46
CA ILE A 67 1.31 -14.77 -5.09
C ILE A 67 2.24 -15.93 -4.68
N ASP A 68 1.88 -17.17 -5.02
CA ASP A 68 2.75 -18.34 -4.78
C ASP A 68 4.06 -18.23 -5.57
N ALA A 69 3.99 -17.84 -6.84
CA ALA A 69 5.16 -17.58 -7.69
C ALA A 69 6.05 -16.46 -7.12
N LEU A 70 5.42 -15.37 -6.63
CA LEU A 70 6.15 -14.28 -5.95
C LEU A 70 6.90 -14.80 -4.72
N ALA A 71 6.27 -15.62 -3.89
CA ALA A 71 6.89 -16.16 -2.70
C ALA A 71 8.11 -17.04 -3.03
N ALA A 72 7.99 -17.88 -4.08
CA ALA A 72 9.10 -18.69 -4.58
C ALA A 72 10.24 -17.82 -5.12
N ASP A 73 9.93 -16.80 -5.92
CA ASP A 73 10.89 -15.85 -6.48
C ASP A 73 11.66 -15.10 -5.41
N ILE A 74 10.99 -14.58 -4.39
CA ILE A 74 11.65 -13.85 -3.29
C ILE A 74 12.51 -14.80 -2.45
N LYS A 75 12.05 -16.03 -2.22
CA LYS A 75 12.83 -17.07 -1.52
C LYS A 75 14.14 -17.36 -2.26
N ASP A 76 14.09 -17.54 -3.57
CA ASP A 76 15.25 -17.83 -4.40
C ASP A 76 16.22 -16.64 -4.47
N LYS A 77 15.69 -15.44 -4.77
CA LYS A 77 16.50 -14.24 -5.02
C LYS A 77 17.05 -13.57 -3.75
N ALA A 78 16.32 -13.65 -2.63
CA ALA A 78 16.66 -12.91 -1.41
C ALA A 78 16.75 -13.78 -0.15
N GLY A 79 16.04 -14.90 -0.08
CA GLY A 79 16.03 -15.82 1.04
C GLY A 79 15.36 -15.31 2.32
N ARG A 80 15.11 -14.00 2.42
CA ARG A 80 14.46 -13.34 3.56
C ARG A 80 13.69 -12.08 3.16
N ILE A 81 12.83 -11.63 4.07
CA ILE A 81 12.14 -10.33 3.97
C ILE A 81 12.26 -9.62 5.33
N ASP A 82 12.84 -8.44 5.34
CA ASP A 82 12.90 -7.57 6.53
C ASP A 82 11.71 -6.59 6.56
N LEU A 83 11.21 -6.20 5.38
CA LEU A 83 10.11 -5.27 5.23
C LEU A 83 9.14 -5.74 4.15
N LEU A 84 7.87 -5.88 4.51
CA LEU A 84 6.77 -6.15 3.57
C LEU A 84 5.80 -4.96 3.57
N TYR A 85 5.75 -4.23 2.46
CA TYR A 85 4.83 -3.11 2.30
C TYR A 85 3.65 -3.52 1.40
N ILE A 86 2.50 -3.75 2.02
CA ILE A 86 1.23 -4.10 1.37
C ILE A 86 0.55 -2.83 0.93
N ASN A 87 0.78 -2.44 -0.33
CA ASN A 87 0.27 -1.19 -0.89
C ASN A 87 -0.63 -1.39 -2.11
N ALA A 88 -0.57 -2.55 -2.78
CA ALA A 88 -1.44 -2.82 -3.93
C ALA A 88 -2.91 -2.62 -3.60
N GLY A 89 -3.62 -1.89 -4.44
CA GLY A 89 -5.04 -1.65 -4.27
C GLY A 89 -5.63 -0.85 -5.42
N ILE A 90 -6.95 -0.94 -5.53
CA ILE A 90 -7.77 -0.16 -6.46
C ILE A 90 -8.87 0.57 -5.70
N ALA A 91 -9.40 1.64 -6.28
CA ALA A 91 -10.57 2.33 -5.77
C ALA A 91 -11.58 2.52 -6.91
N LYS A 92 -12.84 2.25 -6.63
CA LYS A 92 -13.99 2.60 -7.46
C LYS A 92 -15.00 3.30 -6.57
N PHE A 93 -15.31 4.54 -6.90
CA PHE A 93 -16.27 5.38 -6.18
C PHE A 93 -17.56 5.44 -6.98
N LEU A 94 -18.60 4.76 -6.51
CA LEU A 94 -19.88 4.62 -7.17
C LEU A 94 -21.01 4.70 -6.13
N PRO A 95 -22.19 5.21 -6.51
CA PRO A 95 -23.39 5.09 -5.68
C PRO A 95 -23.62 3.64 -5.25
N PHE A 96 -24.16 3.43 -4.05
CA PHE A 96 -24.33 2.10 -3.47
C PHE A 96 -25.07 1.14 -4.41
N GLU A 97 -26.15 1.61 -5.02
CA GLU A 97 -27.00 0.84 -5.95
C GLU A 97 -26.31 0.51 -7.28
N SER A 98 -25.21 1.18 -7.61
CA SER A 98 -24.43 0.96 -8.85
C SER A 98 -23.27 -0.02 -8.67
N ILE A 99 -23.02 -0.50 -7.45
CA ILE A 99 -22.01 -1.51 -7.18
C ILE A 99 -22.52 -2.88 -7.63
N THR A 100 -21.95 -3.40 -8.70
CA THR A 100 -22.25 -4.76 -9.17
C THR A 100 -21.41 -5.80 -8.38
N PRO A 101 -21.83 -7.09 -8.35
CA PRO A 101 -21.01 -8.16 -7.77
C PRO A 101 -19.57 -8.19 -8.30
N ASP A 102 -19.38 -8.03 -9.62
CA ASP A 102 -18.04 -8.02 -10.23
C ASP A 102 -17.16 -6.87 -9.72
N ILE A 103 -17.73 -5.67 -9.57
CA ILE A 103 -17.03 -4.50 -9.02
C ILE A 103 -16.66 -4.74 -7.56
N PHE A 104 -17.58 -5.29 -6.79
CA PHE A 104 -17.37 -5.64 -5.39
C PHE A 104 -16.24 -6.67 -5.26
N ASP A 105 -16.35 -7.78 -6.01
CA ASP A 105 -15.40 -8.88 -5.97
C ASP A 105 -14.01 -8.44 -6.43
N GLU A 106 -13.90 -7.62 -7.49
CA GLU A 106 -12.60 -7.07 -7.94
C GLU A 106 -11.92 -6.29 -6.80
N MET A 107 -12.65 -5.40 -6.13
CA MET A 107 -12.09 -4.62 -5.01
C MET A 107 -11.69 -5.50 -3.83
N PHE A 108 -12.53 -6.44 -3.42
CA PHE A 108 -12.21 -7.35 -2.32
C PHE A 108 -11.07 -8.29 -2.66
N ASN A 109 -11.04 -8.84 -3.88
CA ASN A 109 -9.98 -9.75 -4.31
C ASN A 109 -8.62 -9.07 -4.35
N ILE A 110 -8.53 -7.82 -4.81
CA ILE A 110 -7.25 -7.10 -4.87
C ILE A 110 -6.88 -6.51 -3.52
N ASN A 111 -7.80 -5.73 -2.91
CA ASN A 111 -7.46 -4.90 -1.75
C ASN A 111 -7.34 -5.72 -0.45
N PHE A 112 -8.15 -6.77 -0.28
CA PHE A 112 -8.19 -7.53 0.96
C PHE A 112 -7.68 -8.97 0.81
N ARG A 113 -8.33 -9.79 -0.05
CA ARG A 113 -7.94 -11.20 -0.23
C ARG A 113 -6.48 -11.31 -0.69
N GLY A 114 -6.08 -10.51 -1.67
CA GLY A 114 -4.71 -10.48 -2.17
C GLY A 114 -3.70 -10.04 -1.12
N ALA A 115 -4.03 -8.99 -0.35
CA ALA A 115 -3.19 -8.54 0.76
C ALA A 115 -3.02 -9.63 1.83
N TYR A 116 -4.11 -10.28 2.23
CA TYR A 116 -4.13 -11.35 3.23
C TYR A 116 -3.21 -12.50 2.81
N PHE A 117 -3.40 -13.05 1.61
CA PHE A 117 -2.62 -14.18 1.13
C PHE A 117 -1.18 -13.81 0.77
N THR A 118 -0.91 -12.58 0.33
CA THR A 118 0.47 -12.10 0.14
C THR A 118 1.22 -12.12 1.47
N ILE A 119 0.63 -11.59 2.54
CA ILE A 119 1.23 -11.66 3.88
C ILE A 119 1.46 -13.12 4.29
N GLN A 120 0.43 -13.97 4.18
CA GLN A 120 0.50 -15.36 4.60
C GLN A 120 1.62 -16.13 3.87
N LYS A 121 1.72 -15.99 2.55
CA LYS A 121 2.70 -16.72 1.74
C LYS A 121 4.13 -16.21 1.91
N LEU A 122 4.31 -14.92 2.17
CA LEU A 122 5.63 -14.32 2.40
C LEU A 122 6.09 -14.39 3.87
N LEU A 123 5.17 -14.62 4.80
CA LEU A 123 5.45 -14.68 6.24
C LEU A 123 6.53 -15.71 6.64
N PRO A 124 6.69 -16.88 5.99
CA PRO A 124 7.79 -17.81 6.28
C PRO A 124 9.19 -17.23 6.01
N LEU A 125 9.31 -16.19 5.19
CA LEU A 125 10.57 -15.49 4.89
C LEU A 125 10.87 -14.35 5.86
N MET A 126 9.96 -14.08 6.81
CA MET A 126 10.06 -12.99 7.79
C MET A 126 10.45 -13.51 9.17
N GLY A 127 11.38 -12.84 9.82
CA GLY A 127 11.89 -13.18 11.13
C GLY A 127 11.84 -12.03 12.13
N LYS A 128 12.47 -12.22 13.29
CA LYS A 128 12.58 -11.20 14.34
C LYS A 128 13.18 -9.90 13.81
N GLY A 129 12.54 -8.79 14.09
CA GLY A 129 12.93 -7.45 13.64
C GLY A 129 12.33 -7.03 12.30
N SER A 130 11.58 -7.92 11.62
CA SER A 130 10.86 -7.56 10.40
C SER A 130 9.65 -6.66 10.69
N SER A 131 9.22 -5.92 9.66
CA SER A 131 8.05 -5.04 9.72
C SER A 131 7.11 -5.28 8.54
N ILE A 132 5.81 -5.33 8.82
CA ILE A 132 4.74 -5.31 7.81
C ILE A 132 4.05 -3.95 7.92
N VAL A 133 3.93 -3.24 6.81
CA VAL A 133 3.19 -1.98 6.73
C VAL A 133 2.06 -2.16 5.73
N LEU A 134 0.83 -1.76 6.09
CA LEU A 134 -0.33 -1.83 5.20
C LEU A 134 -0.79 -0.42 4.81
N THR A 135 -1.11 -0.22 3.53
CA THR A 135 -1.79 1.00 3.07
C THR A 135 -3.29 0.82 3.20
N THR A 136 -3.88 1.41 4.23
CA THR A 136 -5.33 1.49 4.43
C THR A 136 -5.88 2.76 3.74
N SER A 137 -6.77 3.49 4.36
CA SER A 137 -7.31 4.78 3.90
C SER A 137 -8.12 5.42 5.01
N ILE A 138 -8.29 6.74 5.00
CA ILE A 138 -9.30 7.42 5.83
C ILE A 138 -10.71 6.89 5.59
N ALA A 139 -10.99 6.38 4.39
CA ALA A 139 -12.27 5.72 4.06
C ALA A 139 -12.55 4.46 4.89
N ALA A 140 -11.56 3.91 5.60
CA ALA A 140 -11.77 2.83 6.56
C ALA A 140 -12.51 3.28 7.83
N ASP A 141 -12.42 4.56 8.15
CA ASP A 141 -12.92 5.14 9.41
C ASP A 141 -14.06 6.14 9.18
N LEU A 142 -14.16 6.72 7.97
CA LEU A 142 -15.12 7.77 7.65
C LEU A 142 -16.26 7.26 6.76
N GLY A 143 -17.48 7.72 7.03
CA GLY A 143 -18.64 7.51 6.17
C GLY A 143 -18.57 8.42 4.94
N MET A 144 -17.85 8.02 3.90
CA MET A 144 -17.73 8.78 2.65
C MET A 144 -18.74 8.28 1.62
N ALA A 145 -19.56 9.18 1.07
CA ALA A 145 -20.45 8.84 -0.02
C ALA A 145 -19.70 8.17 -1.19
N THR A 146 -20.36 7.26 -1.89
CA THR A 146 -19.83 6.49 -3.03
C THR A 146 -18.67 5.54 -2.73
N SER A 147 -18.22 5.42 -1.47
CA SER A 147 -17.06 4.59 -1.11
C SER A 147 -17.42 3.32 -0.34
N SER A 148 -18.67 2.86 -0.37
CA SER A 148 -19.17 1.76 0.45
C SER A 148 -18.31 0.49 0.35
N ALA A 149 -18.07 -0.04 -0.84
CA ALA A 149 -17.26 -1.25 -1.03
C ALA A 149 -15.75 -0.96 -0.82
N TYR A 150 -15.24 0.17 -1.32
CA TYR A 150 -13.83 0.55 -1.12
C TYR A 150 -13.50 0.72 0.37
N GLY A 151 -14.31 1.51 1.09
CA GLY A 151 -14.15 1.73 2.53
C GLY A 151 -14.18 0.41 3.32
N ALA A 152 -15.11 -0.50 2.97
CA ALA A 152 -15.19 -1.81 3.60
C ALA A 152 -13.91 -2.63 3.41
N THR A 153 -13.30 -2.63 2.20
CA THR A 153 -12.01 -3.32 1.98
C THR A 153 -10.90 -2.73 2.85
N LYS A 154 -10.87 -1.41 3.01
CA LYS A 154 -9.85 -0.70 3.81
C LYS A 154 -10.08 -0.87 5.31
N ALA A 155 -11.32 -0.94 5.76
CA ALA A 155 -11.68 -1.29 7.14
C ALA A 155 -11.27 -2.74 7.47
N ALA A 156 -11.48 -3.68 6.55
CA ALA A 156 -11.02 -5.07 6.68
C ALA A 156 -9.49 -5.14 6.83
N LEU A 157 -8.72 -4.39 6.01
CA LEU A 157 -7.26 -4.30 6.15
C LEU A 157 -6.83 -3.72 7.49
N SER A 158 -7.51 -2.67 7.96
CA SER A 158 -7.22 -2.04 9.26
C SER A 158 -7.48 -3.02 10.41
N SER A 159 -8.54 -3.82 10.34
CA SER A 159 -8.80 -4.91 11.30
C SER A 159 -7.71 -5.98 11.24
N LEU A 160 -7.32 -6.40 10.03
CA LEU A 160 -6.25 -7.39 9.82
C LEU A 160 -4.92 -6.90 10.42
N ALA A 161 -4.55 -5.63 10.23
CA ALA A 161 -3.32 -5.06 10.78
C ALA A 161 -3.26 -5.19 12.31
N ARG A 162 -4.35 -4.89 13.01
CA ARG A 162 -4.42 -5.04 14.48
C ARG A 162 -4.31 -6.49 14.92
N THR A 163 -5.04 -7.39 14.25
CA THR A 163 -5.01 -8.83 14.58
C THR A 163 -3.62 -9.41 14.36
N LEU A 164 -3.04 -9.20 13.17
CA LEU A 164 -1.69 -9.70 12.87
C LEU A 164 -0.62 -9.07 13.75
N SER A 165 -0.79 -7.83 14.18
CA SER A 165 0.13 -7.20 15.12
C SER A 165 0.21 -7.98 16.43
N ASN A 166 -0.92 -8.44 16.95
CA ASN A 166 -0.97 -9.25 18.15
C ASN A 166 -0.42 -10.68 17.91
N GLU A 167 -0.84 -11.32 16.83
CA GLU A 167 -0.41 -12.69 16.51
C GLU A 167 1.09 -12.82 16.21
N LEU A 168 1.70 -11.79 15.59
CA LEU A 168 3.09 -11.83 15.14
C LEU A 168 4.07 -11.17 16.13
N ALA A 169 3.58 -10.45 17.13
CA ALA A 169 4.42 -9.86 18.18
C ALA A 169 5.34 -10.88 18.88
N PRO A 170 4.87 -12.11 19.26
CA PRO A 170 5.74 -13.12 19.85
C PRO A 170 6.89 -13.56 18.93
N ARG A 171 6.74 -13.41 17.59
CA ARG A 171 7.79 -13.68 16.60
C ARG A 171 8.73 -12.48 16.41
N GLY A 172 8.48 -11.35 17.08
CA GLY A 172 9.24 -10.12 16.93
C GLY A 172 9.00 -9.42 15.58
N ILE A 173 7.84 -9.65 14.94
CA ILE A 173 7.43 -9.01 13.69
C ILE A 173 6.40 -7.92 14.03
N ARG A 174 6.66 -6.68 13.61
CA ARG A 174 5.74 -5.55 13.82
C ARG A 174 4.78 -5.44 12.63
N VAL A 175 3.53 -5.12 12.92
CA VAL A 175 2.53 -4.84 11.89
C VAL A 175 1.86 -3.51 12.21
N ASN A 176 1.86 -2.58 11.25
CA ASN A 176 1.27 -1.24 11.39
C ASN A 176 0.64 -0.81 10.07
N GLU A 177 -0.08 0.31 10.09
CA GLU A 177 -0.73 0.84 8.90
C GLU A 177 -0.47 2.33 8.67
N VAL A 178 -0.37 2.71 7.41
CA VAL A 178 -0.51 4.09 6.95
C VAL A 178 -1.92 4.28 6.40
N SER A 179 -2.57 5.38 6.77
CA SER A 179 -3.95 5.70 6.38
C SER A 179 -3.98 7.02 5.61
N PRO A 180 -3.78 6.99 4.28
CA PRO A 180 -3.78 8.19 3.46
C PRO A 180 -5.18 8.80 3.33
N GLY A 181 -5.21 10.13 3.25
CA GLY A 181 -6.33 10.93 2.75
C GLY A 181 -6.20 11.18 1.25
N PRO A 182 -6.62 12.37 0.76
CA PRO A 182 -6.43 12.77 -0.63
C PRO A 182 -4.95 12.93 -0.97
N ILE A 183 -4.39 12.01 -1.77
CA ILE A 183 -2.98 11.98 -2.18
C ILE A 183 -2.89 12.05 -3.70
N GLU A 184 -2.03 12.94 -4.22
CA GLU A 184 -1.78 13.07 -5.66
C GLU A 184 -1.13 11.79 -6.19
N THR A 185 -1.93 11.00 -6.93
CA THR A 185 -1.50 9.73 -7.51
C THR A 185 -2.27 9.43 -8.80
N PRO A 186 -1.77 8.55 -9.67
CA PRO A 186 -2.49 8.13 -10.88
C PRO A 186 -3.82 7.42 -10.65
N ILE A 187 -4.23 7.20 -9.39
CA ILE A 187 -5.51 6.54 -9.07
C ILE A 187 -6.69 7.38 -9.56
N TYR A 188 -6.59 8.71 -9.50
CA TYR A 188 -7.66 9.61 -9.93
C TYR A 188 -7.92 9.54 -11.44
N GLY A 189 -6.90 9.33 -12.27
CA GLY A 189 -7.07 9.09 -13.71
C GLY A 189 -7.71 7.74 -14.06
N LYS A 190 -7.94 6.86 -13.08
CA LYS A 190 -8.57 5.54 -13.24
C LYS A 190 -9.99 5.48 -12.69
N LEU A 191 -10.54 6.60 -12.26
CA LEU A 191 -11.91 6.68 -11.73
C LEU A 191 -13.00 6.60 -12.81
N GLY A 192 -12.61 6.60 -14.10
CA GLY A 192 -13.56 6.57 -15.21
C GLY A 192 -14.26 7.90 -15.49
N MET A 193 -13.78 9.00 -14.89
CA MET A 193 -14.29 10.34 -15.10
C MET A 193 -13.56 11.04 -16.26
N PRO A 194 -14.24 11.92 -17.03
CA PRO A 194 -13.59 12.86 -17.94
C PRO A 194 -12.55 13.73 -17.22
N GLN A 195 -11.49 14.14 -17.92
CA GLN A 195 -10.35 14.85 -17.31
C GLN A 195 -10.75 16.18 -16.64
N ASP A 196 -11.67 16.93 -17.24
CA ASP A 196 -12.21 18.17 -16.69
C ASP A 196 -12.96 17.94 -15.36
N GLN A 197 -13.69 16.84 -15.25
CA GLN A 197 -14.37 16.46 -14.02
C GLN A 197 -13.39 16.00 -12.94
N VAL A 198 -12.27 15.35 -13.30
CA VAL A 198 -11.21 14.97 -12.36
C VAL A 198 -10.59 16.20 -11.71
N GLU A 199 -10.29 17.25 -12.50
CA GLU A 199 -9.72 18.51 -11.98
C GLU A 199 -10.72 19.24 -11.05
N GLY A 200 -11.99 19.32 -11.45
CA GLY A 200 -13.05 19.88 -10.59
C GLY A 200 -13.20 19.10 -9.27
N PHE A 201 -13.18 17.79 -9.34
CA PHE A 201 -13.22 16.93 -8.15
C PHE A 201 -12.01 17.16 -7.23
N LYS A 202 -10.80 17.25 -7.79
CA LYS A 202 -9.59 17.55 -7.02
C LYS A 202 -9.67 18.91 -6.34
N GLY A 203 -10.14 19.94 -7.04
CA GLY A 203 -10.35 21.28 -6.48
C GLY A 203 -11.27 21.23 -5.25
N MET A 204 -12.46 20.65 -5.42
CA MET A 204 -13.45 20.48 -4.35
C MET A 204 -12.85 19.69 -3.15
N MET A 205 -12.15 18.60 -3.42
CA MET A 205 -11.52 17.80 -2.36
C MET A 205 -10.41 18.58 -1.64
N SER A 206 -9.61 19.37 -2.34
CA SER A 206 -8.58 20.24 -1.74
C SER A 206 -9.18 21.26 -0.78
N ASP A 207 -10.34 21.81 -1.10
CA ASP A 207 -11.06 22.78 -0.26
C ASP A 207 -11.54 22.15 1.05
N LEU A 208 -11.83 20.85 1.05
CA LEU A 208 -12.23 20.10 2.25
C LEU A 208 -11.03 19.75 3.15
N VAL A 209 -9.83 19.68 2.59
CA VAL A 209 -8.62 19.41 3.39
C VAL A 209 -8.22 20.67 4.16
N PRO A 210 -8.03 20.62 5.49
CA PRO A 210 -7.60 21.81 6.27
C PRO A 210 -6.34 22.49 5.75
N VAL A 211 -5.33 21.72 5.29
CA VAL A 211 -4.11 22.29 4.69
C VAL A 211 -4.28 22.74 3.23
N LYS A 212 -5.51 22.69 2.67
CA LYS A 212 -5.88 23.21 1.35
C LYS A 212 -5.09 22.67 0.16
N ARG A 213 -4.61 21.44 0.25
CA ARG A 213 -3.95 20.73 -0.84
C ARG A 213 -4.05 19.22 -0.68
N PHE A 214 -3.84 18.51 -1.76
CA PHE A 214 -3.52 17.08 -1.70
C PHE A 214 -2.15 16.85 -1.05
N GLY A 215 -2.00 15.72 -0.39
CA GLY A 215 -0.69 15.21 0.01
C GLY A 215 0.05 14.62 -1.19
N SER A 216 1.37 14.48 -1.08
CA SER A 216 2.17 13.80 -2.10
C SER A 216 2.37 12.32 -1.75
N ALA A 217 2.71 11.52 -2.75
CA ALA A 217 3.07 10.11 -2.56
C ALA A 217 4.29 9.96 -1.63
N GLU A 218 5.23 10.92 -1.69
CA GLU A 218 6.43 10.96 -0.86
C GLU A 218 6.11 11.21 0.62
N GLU A 219 5.08 12.00 0.92
CA GLU A 219 4.64 12.23 2.31
C GLU A 219 4.15 10.91 2.94
N VAL A 220 3.41 10.10 2.18
CA VAL A 220 2.98 8.77 2.63
C VAL A 220 4.17 7.80 2.72
N ALA A 221 5.08 7.82 1.74
CA ALA A 221 6.28 6.99 1.73
C ALA A 221 7.19 7.25 2.94
N LYS A 222 7.31 8.50 3.40
CA LYS A 222 8.06 8.86 4.62
C LYS A 222 7.44 8.26 5.88
N ALA A 223 6.12 8.26 5.99
CA ALA A 223 5.43 7.61 7.10
C ALA A 223 5.60 6.09 7.05
N ALA A 224 5.51 5.49 5.85
CA ALA A 224 5.79 4.07 5.66
C ALA A 224 7.25 3.73 6.02
N LEU A 225 8.23 4.55 5.65
CA LEU A 225 9.63 4.39 6.03
C LEU A 225 9.81 4.42 7.57
N PHE A 226 9.16 5.34 8.25
CA PHE A 226 9.19 5.41 9.71
C PHE A 226 8.68 4.09 10.32
N LEU A 227 7.52 3.59 9.88
CA LEU A 227 6.96 2.33 10.36
C LEU A 227 7.80 1.10 9.97
N ALA A 228 8.53 1.17 8.86
CA ALA A 228 9.42 0.13 8.39
C ALA A 228 10.71 0.03 9.21
N SER A 229 11.21 1.15 9.71
CA SER A 229 12.50 1.27 10.36
C SER A 229 12.47 0.95 11.86
N SER A 230 13.64 0.91 12.50
CA SER A 230 13.79 0.77 13.95
C SER A 230 13.27 1.97 14.74
N ASP A 231 13.04 3.12 14.09
CA ASP A 231 12.50 4.33 14.73
C ASP A 231 11.10 4.09 15.32
N SER A 232 10.38 3.08 14.82
CA SER A 232 9.05 2.68 15.29
C SER A 232 9.06 1.34 16.05
N SER A 233 10.18 0.97 16.68
CA SER A 233 10.38 -0.32 17.35
C SER A 233 9.35 -0.63 18.44
N TYR A 234 8.70 0.39 19.02
CA TYR A 234 7.68 0.24 20.07
C TYR A 234 6.24 0.43 19.53
N LEU A 235 6.06 0.48 18.20
CA LEU A 235 4.75 0.63 17.57
C LEU A 235 4.25 -0.74 17.03
N LEU A 236 3.09 -1.17 17.56
CA LEU A 236 2.37 -2.37 17.16
C LEU A 236 0.90 -2.03 16.95
N GLY A 237 0.31 -2.46 15.83
CA GLY A 237 -1.09 -2.21 15.50
C GLY A 237 -1.48 -0.75 15.33
N SER A 238 -0.47 0.11 15.14
CA SER A 238 -0.65 1.56 15.07
C SER A 238 -1.06 2.00 13.68
N LYS A 239 -1.95 3.02 13.64
CA LYS A 239 -2.39 3.70 12.42
C LYS A 239 -1.78 5.10 12.38
N ILE A 240 -0.99 5.39 11.34
CA ILE A 240 -0.54 6.75 11.04
C ILE A 240 -1.43 7.30 9.92
N ARG A 241 -2.14 8.39 10.24
CA ARG A 241 -3.00 9.09 9.28
C ARG A 241 -2.21 10.18 8.57
N ILE A 242 -2.26 10.19 7.23
CA ILE A 242 -1.58 11.18 6.38
C ILE A 242 -2.64 11.80 5.47
N ASP A 243 -3.39 12.75 5.99
CA ASP A 243 -4.62 13.26 5.37
C ASP A 243 -4.76 14.80 5.38
N GLY A 244 -3.75 15.52 5.82
CA GLY A 244 -3.79 16.98 5.93
C GLY A 244 -4.88 17.51 6.88
N GLY A 245 -5.37 16.66 7.80
CA GLY A 245 -6.43 17.00 8.75
C GLY A 245 -7.85 16.71 8.20
N PHE A 246 -7.99 16.06 7.04
CA PHE A 246 -9.31 15.79 6.43
C PHE A 246 -10.26 15.08 7.41
N ALA A 247 -9.79 14.13 8.18
CA ALA A 247 -10.61 13.36 9.11
C ALA A 247 -10.78 14.01 10.50
N LEU A 248 -10.44 15.28 10.65
CA LEU A 248 -10.74 16.08 11.85
C LEU A 248 -12.09 16.78 11.79
N ASN A 249 -12.70 16.84 10.61
CA ASN A 249 -13.99 17.51 10.35
C ASN A 249 -15.15 16.51 10.41
#